data_af22a10f90ba2c8f16395eb05fbf8adc
#
_entry.id   af22a10f90ba2c8f16395eb05fbf8adc
#
_cell.length_a   1.000
_cell.length_b   1.000
_cell.length_c   1.000
_cell.angle_alpha   90.00
_cell.angle_beta   90.00
_cell.angle_gamma   90.00
#
_symmetry.space_group_name_H-M   'P 1'
#
loop_
_entity.id
_entity.type
_entity.pdbx_description
1 polymer ?
#
loop_
_entity_poly.entity_id
_entity_poly.type
_entity_poly.pdbx_seq_one_letter_code
_entity_poly.pdbx_strand_id
1 'polypeptide(L)'
;PVTHRDFCSSLHIITGHRRAGKEYDINFRALVDTKGTLVFLMGVAALHDICQGLLDEGMEPEMPAAILQKGTTAGQKKIVATVSTLEAEVKRQGIQTPAIIVVGKVCALADEFNWYEKLPLMGWKVLVTRPKNRSSRTTELLREKGAEVLELPSIRTQALEDQTALYQALNHISDYQ
;
A
#
# COMPACT_ATOMS: atom_id res chain seq x y z
N PRO A 1 -12.96 -3.48 -1.33
CA PRO A 1 -13.14 -4.38 -0.18
C PRO A 1 -12.41 -5.70 -0.43
N VAL A 2 -11.95 -6.35 0.64
CA VAL A 2 -11.34 -7.69 0.55
C VAL A 2 -12.34 -8.79 0.88
N THR A 3 -13.50 -8.43 1.44
CA THR A 3 -14.67 -9.28 1.59
C THR A 3 -15.91 -8.51 1.14
N HIS A 4 -16.87 -9.21 0.57
CA HIS A 4 -18.15 -8.62 0.15
C HIS A 4 -19.21 -9.70 0.19
N ARG A 5 -20.37 -9.40 0.81
CA ARG A 5 -21.43 -10.39 1.08
C ARG A 5 -21.91 -11.16 -0.15
N ASP A 6 -21.84 -10.54 -1.33
CA ASP A 6 -22.27 -11.17 -2.58
C ASP A 6 -21.17 -11.99 -3.26
N PHE A 7 -19.91 -11.89 -2.81
CA PHE A 7 -18.76 -12.52 -3.46
C PHE A 7 -18.03 -13.52 -2.56
N CYS A 8 -17.79 -13.17 -1.29
CA CYS A 8 -17.10 -14.05 -0.34
C CYS A 8 -17.28 -13.58 1.11
N SER A 9 -17.21 -14.51 2.04
CA SER A 9 -17.35 -14.28 3.48
C SER A 9 -16.05 -14.36 4.26
N SER A 10 -14.94 -14.76 3.61
CA SER A 10 -13.67 -14.98 4.29
C SER A 10 -12.49 -14.35 3.55
N LEU A 11 -11.43 -14.05 4.30
CA LEU A 11 -10.15 -13.55 3.82
C LEU A 11 -9.04 -14.42 4.38
N HIS A 12 -8.14 -14.88 3.51
CA HIS A 12 -6.96 -15.67 3.86
C HIS A 12 -5.69 -14.94 3.46
N ILE A 13 -4.80 -14.72 4.39
CA ILE A 13 -3.51 -14.06 4.17
C ILE A 13 -2.42 -15.13 4.22
N ILE A 14 -1.69 -15.25 3.14
CA ILE A 14 -0.70 -16.31 2.91
C ILE A 14 0.67 -15.67 2.61
N THR A 15 1.74 -16.22 3.16
CA THR A 15 3.08 -15.88 2.76
C THR A 15 3.43 -16.67 1.50
N GLY A 16 3.54 -15.97 0.36
CA GLY A 16 3.86 -16.56 -0.94
C GLY A 16 5.34 -16.84 -1.17
N HIS A 17 6.22 -16.54 -0.20
CA HIS A 17 7.66 -16.77 -0.34
C HIS A 17 8.06 -18.14 0.19
N ARG A 18 8.85 -18.87 -0.62
CA ARG A 18 9.44 -20.15 -0.25
C ARG A 18 10.83 -19.93 0.36
N ARG A 19 11.11 -20.59 1.49
CA ARG A 19 12.47 -20.63 2.01
C ARG A 19 13.35 -21.46 1.06
N ALA A 20 14.54 -20.94 0.73
CA ALA A 20 15.49 -21.66 -0.13
C ALA A 20 15.73 -23.10 0.37
N GLY A 21 15.60 -24.08 -0.54
CA GLY A 21 15.82 -25.50 -0.25
C GLY A 21 14.66 -26.24 0.44
N LYS A 22 13.48 -25.61 0.61
CA LYS A 22 12.27 -26.30 1.10
C LYS A 22 11.21 -26.39 0.02
N GLU A 23 10.38 -27.44 0.09
CA GLU A 23 9.20 -27.56 -0.75
C GLU A 23 8.19 -26.46 -0.44
N TYR A 24 7.28 -26.22 -1.39
CA TYR A 24 6.22 -25.22 -1.26
C TYR A 24 5.15 -25.76 -0.31
N ASP A 25 5.03 -25.18 0.88
CA ASP A 25 4.16 -25.65 1.96
C ASP A 25 2.78 -24.94 1.92
N ILE A 26 2.25 -24.67 0.72
CA ILE A 26 0.92 -24.09 0.57
C ILE A 26 -0.04 -25.17 0.15
N ASN A 27 -1.07 -25.40 0.98
CA ASN A 27 -2.16 -26.30 0.64
C ASN A 27 -3.16 -25.58 -0.28
N PHE A 28 -2.86 -25.55 -1.58
CA PHE A 28 -3.70 -24.88 -2.58
C PHE A 28 -5.12 -25.45 -2.61
N ARG A 29 -5.28 -26.76 -2.43
CA ARG A 29 -6.59 -27.41 -2.37
C ARG A 29 -7.46 -26.80 -1.28
N ALA A 30 -6.94 -26.69 -0.07
CA ALA A 30 -7.66 -26.07 1.03
C ALA A 30 -8.02 -24.60 0.73
N LEU A 31 -7.13 -23.85 0.08
CA LEU A 31 -7.40 -22.45 -0.29
C LEU A 31 -8.51 -22.33 -1.34
N VAL A 32 -8.52 -23.19 -2.34
CA VAL A 32 -9.59 -23.24 -3.37
C VAL A 32 -10.94 -23.57 -2.73
N ASP A 33 -10.96 -24.57 -1.85
CA ASP A 33 -12.19 -25.05 -1.19
C ASP A 33 -12.81 -23.97 -0.26
N THR A 34 -12.03 -23.00 0.26
CA THR A 34 -12.57 -21.91 1.09
C THR A 34 -13.51 -20.98 0.34
N LYS A 35 -13.37 -20.84 -0.98
CA LYS A 35 -14.09 -19.88 -1.82
C LYS A 35 -13.98 -18.43 -1.34
N GLY A 36 -12.98 -18.14 -0.52
CA GLY A 36 -12.69 -16.84 0.05
C GLY A 36 -11.81 -15.97 -0.84
N THR A 37 -11.50 -14.78 -0.37
CA THR A 37 -10.45 -13.94 -0.96
C THR A 37 -9.09 -14.40 -0.45
N LEU A 38 -8.14 -14.63 -1.35
CA LEU A 38 -6.78 -15.01 -1.04
C LEU A 38 -5.85 -13.81 -1.24
N VAL A 39 -5.02 -13.51 -0.25
CA VAL A 39 -4.01 -12.45 -0.32
C VAL A 39 -2.63 -13.06 -0.09
N PHE A 40 -1.78 -12.99 -1.11
CA PHE A 40 -0.41 -13.50 -1.01
C PHE A 40 0.56 -12.33 -0.80
N LEU A 41 1.23 -12.37 0.34
CA LEU A 41 2.34 -11.48 0.67
C LEU A 41 3.65 -12.11 0.19
N MET A 42 4.60 -11.27 -0.26
CA MET A 42 5.93 -11.72 -0.76
C MET A 42 5.85 -12.76 -1.90
N GLY A 43 4.74 -12.80 -2.65
CA GLY A 43 4.48 -13.82 -3.66
C GLY A 43 4.95 -13.49 -5.08
N VAL A 44 5.53 -12.31 -5.35
CA VAL A 44 5.86 -11.90 -6.73
C VAL A 44 6.83 -12.85 -7.41
N ALA A 45 7.87 -13.30 -6.71
CA ALA A 45 8.85 -14.25 -7.25
C ALA A 45 8.27 -15.65 -7.46
N ALA A 46 7.19 -16.00 -6.76
CA ALA A 46 6.50 -17.27 -6.83
C ALA A 46 5.14 -17.17 -7.56
N LEU A 47 4.91 -16.08 -8.31
CA LEU A 47 3.61 -15.82 -8.95
C LEU A 47 3.19 -16.97 -9.88
N HIS A 48 4.13 -17.53 -10.64
CA HIS A 48 3.88 -18.70 -11.48
C HIS A 48 3.37 -19.88 -10.67
N ASP A 49 4.10 -20.27 -9.62
CA ASP A 49 3.75 -21.41 -8.75
C ASP A 49 2.42 -21.18 -8.05
N ILE A 50 2.11 -19.93 -7.64
CA ILE A 50 0.84 -19.58 -7.02
C ILE A 50 -0.30 -19.74 -8.02
N CYS A 51 -0.21 -19.16 -9.21
CA CYS A 51 -1.25 -19.26 -10.22
C CYS A 51 -1.45 -20.72 -10.66
N GLN A 52 -0.37 -21.43 -10.94
CA GLN A 52 -0.42 -22.83 -11.38
C GLN A 52 -0.98 -23.73 -10.28
N GLY A 53 -0.52 -23.59 -9.03
CA GLY A 53 -1.04 -24.40 -7.92
C GLY A 53 -2.53 -24.18 -7.66
N LEU A 54 -3.06 -22.97 -7.84
CA LEU A 54 -4.50 -22.72 -7.75
C LEU A 54 -5.27 -23.36 -8.90
N LEU A 55 -4.75 -23.29 -10.13
CA LEU A 55 -5.36 -23.89 -11.33
C LEU A 55 -5.36 -25.43 -11.26
N ASP A 56 -4.26 -26.03 -10.83
CA ASP A 56 -4.11 -27.49 -10.70
C ASP A 56 -5.10 -28.08 -9.69
N GLU A 57 -5.46 -27.30 -8.67
CA GLU A 57 -6.45 -27.67 -7.65
C GLU A 57 -7.89 -27.25 -8.01
N GLY A 58 -8.12 -26.86 -9.26
CA GLY A 58 -9.46 -26.65 -9.82
C GLY A 58 -10.02 -25.26 -9.64
N MET A 59 -9.19 -24.25 -9.37
CA MET A 59 -9.65 -22.86 -9.47
C MET A 59 -9.97 -22.50 -10.92
N GLU A 60 -11.09 -21.81 -11.13
CA GLU A 60 -11.50 -21.39 -12.47
C GLU A 60 -10.43 -20.46 -13.09
N PRO A 61 -9.99 -20.71 -14.36
CA PRO A 61 -8.99 -19.87 -15.02
C PRO A 61 -9.36 -18.40 -15.09
N GLU A 62 -10.67 -18.11 -15.21
CA GLU A 62 -11.24 -16.75 -15.26
C GLU A 62 -11.49 -16.15 -13.87
N MET A 63 -11.07 -16.81 -12.78
CA MET A 63 -11.17 -16.23 -11.44
C MET A 63 -10.44 -14.89 -11.41
N PRO A 64 -11.12 -13.79 -11.02
CA PRO A 64 -10.50 -12.47 -10.93
C PRO A 64 -9.30 -12.47 -9.98
N ALA A 65 -8.23 -11.85 -10.43
CA ALA A 65 -7.01 -11.69 -9.66
C ALA A 65 -6.41 -10.29 -9.90
N ALA A 66 -5.69 -9.79 -8.91
CA ALA A 66 -5.05 -8.49 -9.00
C ALA A 66 -3.67 -8.53 -8.35
N ILE A 67 -2.79 -7.65 -8.83
CA ILE A 67 -1.53 -7.35 -8.15
C ILE A 67 -1.43 -5.85 -7.90
N LEU A 68 -1.00 -5.49 -6.70
CA LEU A 68 -0.83 -4.10 -6.28
C LEU A 68 0.61 -3.88 -5.82
N GLN A 69 1.38 -3.14 -6.61
CA GLN A 69 2.75 -2.74 -6.29
C GLN A 69 2.76 -1.41 -5.58
N LYS A 70 3.56 -1.29 -4.51
CA LYS A 70 3.77 -0.04 -3.75
C LYS A 70 2.46 0.67 -3.40
N GLY A 71 1.47 -0.10 -2.93
CA GLY A 71 0.15 0.44 -2.59
C GLY A 71 0.23 1.66 -1.67
N THR A 72 -0.64 2.65 -1.91
CA THR A 72 -0.72 3.93 -1.17
C THR A 72 0.53 4.81 -1.24
N THR A 73 1.36 4.63 -2.25
CA THR A 73 2.49 5.52 -2.56
C THR A 73 2.31 6.18 -3.92
N ALA A 74 3.12 7.20 -4.21
CA ALA A 74 3.13 7.83 -5.54
C ALA A 74 3.55 6.88 -6.67
N GLY A 75 4.21 5.78 -6.33
CA GLY A 75 4.63 4.74 -7.28
C GLY A 75 3.67 3.56 -7.37
N GLN A 76 2.43 3.68 -6.89
CA GLN A 76 1.45 2.61 -6.96
C GLN A 76 1.17 2.20 -8.41
N LYS A 77 1.22 0.88 -8.65
CA LYS A 77 0.75 0.26 -9.88
C LYS A 77 -0.21 -0.86 -9.54
N LYS A 78 -1.31 -0.94 -10.28
CA LYS A 78 -2.35 -1.97 -10.12
C LYS A 78 -2.55 -2.68 -11.45
N ILE A 79 -2.60 -4.01 -11.41
CA ILE A 79 -3.06 -4.85 -12.52
C ILE A 79 -4.26 -5.63 -12.02
N VAL A 80 -5.32 -5.66 -12.79
CA VAL A 80 -6.47 -6.54 -12.62
C VAL A 80 -6.53 -7.46 -13.84
N ALA A 81 -6.59 -8.75 -13.59
CA ALA A 81 -6.56 -9.79 -14.60
C ALA A 81 -7.32 -11.03 -14.08
N THR A 82 -7.09 -12.18 -14.65
CA THR A 82 -7.57 -13.48 -14.16
C THR A 82 -6.39 -14.32 -13.67
N VAL A 83 -6.64 -15.38 -12.93
CA VAL A 83 -5.57 -16.28 -12.45
C VAL A 83 -4.74 -16.81 -13.62
N SER A 84 -5.38 -17.13 -14.77
CA SER A 84 -4.70 -17.63 -15.97
C SER A 84 -3.84 -16.57 -16.68
N THR A 85 -4.16 -15.30 -16.56
CA THR A 85 -3.51 -14.23 -17.33
C THR A 85 -2.61 -13.32 -16.48
N LEU A 86 -2.72 -13.39 -15.16
CA LEU A 86 -2.03 -12.47 -14.23
C LEU A 86 -0.50 -12.49 -14.42
N GLU A 87 0.10 -13.67 -14.57
CA GLU A 87 1.54 -13.78 -14.74
C GLU A 87 2.03 -13.06 -16.01
N ALA A 88 1.35 -13.27 -17.13
CA ALA A 88 1.68 -12.62 -18.40
C ALA A 88 1.57 -11.09 -18.31
N GLU A 89 0.50 -10.60 -17.66
CA GLU A 89 0.29 -9.17 -17.45
C GLU A 89 1.36 -8.55 -16.53
N VAL A 90 1.73 -9.25 -15.46
CA VAL A 90 2.81 -8.82 -14.54
C VAL A 90 4.15 -8.71 -15.26
N LYS A 91 4.50 -9.70 -16.10
CA LYS A 91 5.71 -9.67 -16.92
C LYS A 91 5.68 -8.53 -17.93
N ARG A 92 4.55 -8.35 -18.63
CA ARG A 92 4.36 -7.30 -19.64
C ARG A 92 4.51 -5.89 -19.05
N GLN A 93 3.99 -5.66 -17.85
CA GLN A 93 4.00 -4.35 -17.22
C GLN A 93 5.18 -4.12 -16.28
N GLY A 94 6.05 -5.11 -16.11
CA GLY A 94 7.28 -5.00 -15.31
C GLY A 94 7.01 -4.73 -13.84
N ILE A 95 6.02 -5.39 -13.25
CA ILE A 95 5.73 -5.29 -11.81
C ILE A 95 6.89 -5.88 -11.01
N GLN A 96 7.28 -5.18 -9.96
CA GLN A 96 8.36 -5.56 -9.06
C GLN A 96 7.90 -5.54 -7.59
N THR A 97 8.72 -6.08 -6.71
CA THR A 97 8.54 -5.95 -5.25
C THR A 97 8.78 -4.51 -4.78
N PRO A 98 8.13 -4.06 -3.70
CA PRO A 98 7.11 -4.78 -2.95
C PRO A 98 5.74 -4.75 -3.62
N ALA A 99 5.07 -5.90 -3.68
CA ALA A 99 3.71 -6.00 -4.19
C ALA A 99 2.94 -7.12 -3.45
N ILE A 100 1.63 -7.00 -3.46
CA ILE A 100 0.69 -8.01 -2.94
C ILE A 100 -0.14 -8.57 -4.10
N ILE A 101 -0.46 -9.85 -4.02
CA ILE A 101 -1.34 -10.54 -4.98
C ILE A 101 -2.66 -10.80 -4.27
N VAL A 102 -3.76 -10.51 -4.93
CA VAL A 102 -5.12 -10.77 -4.43
C VAL A 102 -5.84 -11.64 -5.45
N VAL A 103 -6.42 -12.75 -5.00
CA VAL A 103 -7.20 -13.66 -5.85
C VAL A 103 -8.59 -13.82 -5.25
N GLY A 104 -9.60 -13.66 -6.07
CA GLY A 104 -10.99 -13.80 -5.66
C GLY A 104 -11.95 -12.86 -6.40
N LYS A 105 -13.22 -13.18 -6.36
CA LYS A 105 -14.29 -12.44 -7.06
C LYS A 105 -14.33 -10.95 -6.73
N VAL A 106 -13.89 -10.55 -5.54
CA VAL A 106 -13.80 -9.14 -5.13
C VAL A 106 -12.88 -8.29 -6.02
N CYS A 107 -11.91 -8.93 -6.72
CA CYS A 107 -11.04 -8.21 -7.64
C CYS A 107 -11.80 -7.61 -8.82
N ALA A 108 -12.96 -8.15 -9.19
CA ALA A 108 -13.84 -7.58 -10.21
C ALA A 108 -14.39 -6.21 -9.84
N LEU A 109 -14.40 -5.86 -8.54
CA LEU A 109 -14.88 -4.57 -8.03
C LEU A 109 -13.79 -3.49 -8.03
N ALA A 110 -12.61 -3.77 -8.60
CA ALA A 110 -11.44 -2.89 -8.50
C ALA A 110 -11.68 -1.47 -9.03
N ASP A 111 -12.47 -1.34 -10.10
CA ASP A 111 -12.76 -0.02 -10.70
C ASP A 111 -13.85 0.74 -9.92
N GLU A 112 -14.82 0.03 -9.38
CA GLU A 112 -15.87 0.62 -8.55
C GLU A 112 -15.29 1.23 -7.26
N PHE A 113 -14.39 0.50 -6.60
CA PHE A 113 -13.75 0.93 -5.35
C PHE A 113 -12.41 1.63 -5.57
N ASN A 114 -12.11 2.10 -6.75
CA ASN A 114 -10.87 2.81 -7.08
C ASN A 114 -10.90 4.27 -6.60
N TRP A 115 -10.91 4.47 -5.28
CA TRP A 115 -10.93 5.80 -4.69
C TRP A 115 -9.53 6.45 -4.60
N TYR A 116 -8.50 5.64 -4.34
CA TYR A 116 -7.14 6.15 -4.08
C TYR A 116 -6.50 6.75 -5.35
N GLU A 117 -6.63 6.07 -6.48
CA GLU A 117 -6.09 6.55 -7.78
C GLU A 117 -6.84 7.78 -8.32
N LYS A 118 -8.02 8.08 -7.77
CA LYS A 118 -8.81 9.28 -8.10
C LYS A 118 -8.47 10.51 -7.24
N LEU A 119 -7.58 10.36 -6.26
CA LEU A 119 -7.16 11.48 -5.43
C LEU A 119 -6.32 12.48 -6.24
N PRO A 120 -6.52 13.81 -6.03
CA PRO A 120 -5.97 14.84 -6.91
C PRO A 120 -4.46 14.94 -6.92
N LEU A 121 -3.78 14.45 -5.88
CA LEU A 121 -2.33 14.43 -5.76
C LEU A 121 -1.74 13.01 -5.84
N MET A 122 -2.52 12.03 -6.28
CA MET A 122 -2.00 10.69 -6.54
C MET A 122 -0.87 10.74 -7.58
N GLY A 123 0.24 10.05 -7.29
CA GLY A 123 1.44 10.06 -8.13
C GLY A 123 2.43 11.18 -7.82
N TRP A 124 2.06 12.15 -6.99
CA TRP A 124 2.96 13.23 -6.60
C TRP A 124 3.78 12.88 -5.35
N LYS A 125 5.09 13.19 -5.42
CA LYS A 125 5.98 13.20 -4.25
C LYS A 125 6.21 14.65 -3.85
N VAL A 126 5.86 14.97 -2.62
CA VAL A 126 5.95 16.35 -2.09
C VAL A 126 6.97 16.41 -0.96
N LEU A 127 7.96 17.29 -1.10
CA LEU A 127 8.93 17.57 -0.05
C LEU A 127 8.43 18.75 0.81
N VAL A 128 8.23 18.51 2.10
CA VAL A 128 7.83 19.52 3.08
C VAL A 128 9.04 19.91 3.93
N THR A 129 9.51 21.16 3.79
CA THR A 129 10.71 21.67 4.46
C THR A 129 10.43 22.48 5.71
N ARG A 130 9.15 22.63 6.11
CA ARG A 130 8.74 23.40 7.29
C ARG A 130 9.25 22.78 8.59
N PRO A 131 9.45 23.57 9.66
CA PRO A 131 9.76 23.05 10.98
C PRO A 131 8.76 21.99 11.43
N LYS A 132 9.23 20.93 12.07
CA LYS A 132 8.45 19.74 12.43
C LYS A 132 7.16 20.06 13.21
N ASN A 133 7.21 21.07 14.11
CA ASN A 133 6.05 21.48 14.91
C ASN A 133 4.96 22.24 14.13
N ARG A 134 5.23 22.65 12.88
CA ARG A 134 4.29 23.38 12.01
C ARG A 134 3.93 22.63 10.74
N SER A 135 4.49 21.43 10.52
CA SER A 135 4.30 20.65 9.29
C SER A 135 3.10 19.73 9.35
N SER A 136 2.64 19.31 10.54
CA SER A 136 1.67 18.23 10.71
C SER A 136 0.38 18.45 9.88
N ARG A 137 -0.28 19.61 10.02
CA ARG A 137 -1.53 19.89 9.30
C ARG A 137 -1.36 19.92 7.78
N THR A 138 -0.28 20.51 7.28
CA THR A 138 0.03 20.56 5.85
C THR A 138 0.31 19.16 5.31
N THR A 139 1.12 18.38 6.04
CA THR A 139 1.44 17.00 5.69
C THR A 139 0.20 16.11 5.65
N GLU A 140 -0.67 16.23 6.64
CA GLU A 140 -1.95 15.50 6.69
C GLU A 140 -2.82 15.83 5.48
N LEU A 141 -3.05 17.11 5.19
CA LEU A 141 -3.86 17.55 4.04
C LEU A 141 -3.29 17.06 2.70
N LEU A 142 -1.97 17.06 2.54
CA LEU A 142 -1.32 16.54 1.33
C LEU A 142 -1.53 15.02 1.20
N ARG A 143 -1.38 14.27 2.30
CA ARG A 143 -1.61 12.82 2.33
C ARG A 143 -3.09 12.48 2.08
N GLU A 144 -4.02 13.21 2.67
CA GLU A 144 -5.47 13.07 2.41
C GLU A 144 -5.80 13.26 0.93
N LYS A 145 -5.04 14.09 0.22
CA LYS A 145 -5.17 14.30 -1.23
C LYS A 145 -4.41 13.28 -2.07
N GLY A 146 -3.73 12.31 -1.47
CA GLY A 146 -3.04 11.21 -2.15
C GLY A 146 -1.56 11.45 -2.43
N ALA A 147 -0.96 12.53 -1.94
CA ALA A 147 0.47 12.76 -2.09
C ALA A 147 1.31 11.84 -1.20
N GLU A 148 2.43 11.36 -1.74
CA GLU A 148 3.53 10.80 -0.95
C GLU A 148 4.36 11.95 -0.38
N VAL A 149 4.31 12.17 0.95
CA VAL A 149 4.96 13.32 1.59
C VAL A 149 6.24 12.89 2.29
N LEU A 150 7.35 13.50 1.86
CA LEU A 150 8.64 13.44 2.53
C LEU A 150 8.84 14.70 3.37
N GLU A 151 9.04 14.53 4.68
CA GLU A 151 9.33 15.64 5.59
C GLU A 151 10.84 15.76 5.79
N LEU A 152 11.37 16.93 5.41
CA LEU A 152 12.77 17.30 5.61
C LEU A 152 12.83 18.70 6.23
N PRO A 153 12.64 18.82 7.56
CA PRO A 153 12.70 20.13 8.23
C PRO A 153 14.05 20.80 8.02
N SER A 154 14.06 21.95 7.34
CA SER A 154 15.28 22.72 7.07
C SER A 154 15.63 23.72 8.18
N ILE A 155 14.68 23.95 9.11
CA ILE A 155 14.84 24.89 10.22
C ILE A 155 14.44 24.20 11.52
N ARG A 156 15.27 24.36 12.53
CA ARG A 156 15.00 23.94 13.91
C ARG A 156 14.95 25.18 14.80
N THR A 157 13.87 25.38 15.52
CA THR A 157 13.75 26.37 16.56
C THR A 157 14.28 25.78 17.87
N GLN A 158 15.18 26.47 18.49
CA GLN A 158 15.78 26.09 19.78
C GLN A 158 15.71 27.27 20.74
N ALA A 159 15.38 27.03 22.00
CA ALA A 159 15.44 28.03 23.02
C ALA A 159 16.91 28.46 23.22
N LEU A 160 17.13 29.75 23.49
CA LEU A 160 18.44 30.21 23.86
C LEU A 160 18.83 29.60 25.21
N GLU A 161 20.10 29.25 25.37
CA GLU A 161 20.64 28.78 26.66
C GLU A 161 20.59 29.89 27.71
N ASP A 162 20.98 31.12 27.33
CA ASP A 162 20.83 32.32 28.16
C ASP A 162 19.55 33.07 27.77
N GLN A 163 18.57 33.08 28.64
CA GLN A 163 17.29 33.75 28.48
C GLN A 163 17.17 35.05 29.31
N THR A 164 18.27 35.51 29.90
CA THR A 164 18.28 36.68 30.79
C THR A 164 17.68 37.92 30.11
N ALA A 165 18.10 38.22 28.89
CA ALA A 165 17.58 39.37 28.13
C ALA A 165 16.08 39.23 27.83
N LEU A 166 15.60 38.00 27.57
CA LEU A 166 14.18 37.75 27.36
C LEU A 166 13.36 38.01 28.63
N TYR A 167 13.81 37.50 29.77
CA TYR A 167 13.13 37.76 31.05
C TYR A 167 13.15 39.23 31.46
N GLN A 168 14.25 39.95 31.20
CA GLN A 168 14.32 41.40 31.42
C GLN A 168 13.29 42.13 30.55
N ALA A 169 13.20 41.80 29.25
CA ALA A 169 12.20 42.41 28.36
C ALA A 169 10.77 42.09 28.79
N LEU A 170 10.50 40.85 29.21
CA LEU A 170 9.16 40.44 29.69
C LEU A 170 8.75 41.14 30.98
N ASN A 171 9.71 41.39 31.90
CA ASN A 171 9.43 42.11 33.14
C ASN A 171 9.14 43.61 32.91
N HIS A 172 9.56 44.14 31.79
CA HIS A 172 9.35 45.52 31.36
C HIS A 172 8.41 45.63 30.16
N ILE A 173 7.54 44.62 29.95
CA ILE A 173 6.73 44.55 28.73
C ILE A 173 5.77 45.74 28.59
N SER A 174 5.36 46.35 29.70
CA SER A 174 4.53 47.57 29.72
C SER A 174 5.22 48.80 29.15
N ASP A 175 6.55 48.80 29.07
CA ASP A 175 7.36 49.93 28.58
C ASP A 175 7.50 49.89 27.04
N TYR A 176 7.07 48.81 26.42
CA TYR A 176 7.07 48.68 24.95
C TYR A 176 5.70 49.09 24.38
N GLN A 177 5.72 49.90 23.33
CA GLN A 177 4.52 50.35 22.60
C GLN A 177 4.11 49.38 21.48
#